data_6d6601f6709025a87bddaa98579c5197
#
_entry.id   6d6601f6709025a87bddaa98579c5197
#
_cell.length_a   1.000
_cell.length_b   1.000
_cell.length_c   1.000
_cell.angle_alpha   90.00
_cell.angle_beta   90.00
_cell.angle_gamma   90.00
#
_symmetry.space_group_name_H-M   'P 1'
#
loop_
_entity.id
_entity.type
_entity.pdbx_description
1 polymer ?
#
loop_
_entity_poly.entity_id
_entity_poly.type
_entity_poly.pdbx_seq_one_letter_code
_entity_poly.pdbx_strand_id
1 'polypeptide(L)'
;LLPIDISAYRNGNKPVDFVHQFDSGRPGPNVLINALTHGNEVCGAHALVTLFENNIRPTKGSLTLSFANVDAYHTFDANDPTASRFIDEDFNRLWSDKILDSPRKSSELTRAREIRGIVASADYLLDLHSMQLPSPALMLCGTAPKGRRLALAVGVPEHVVADPGHAARPRM
;
A
#
# COMPACT_ATOMS: atom_id res chain seq x y z
N LEU A 1 -12.36 -6.64 12.23
CA LEU A 1 -11.69 -7.65 11.41
C LEU A 1 -10.48 -8.19 12.17
N LEU A 2 -10.22 -9.50 12.01
CA LEU A 2 -8.99 -10.14 12.49
C LEU A 2 -8.04 -10.34 11.30
N PRO A 3 -6.73 -10.47 11.53
CA PRO A 3 -5.78 -10.84 10.50
C PRO A 3 -6.15 -12.16 9.83
N ILE A 4 -5.83 -12.27 8.54
CA ILE A 4 -5.93 -13.50 7.76
C ILE A 4 -4.54 -13.98 7.39
N ASP A 5 -4.40 -15.28 7.13
CA ASP A 5 -3.14 -15.83 6.64
C ASP A 5 -2.86 -15.37 5.22
N ILE A 6 -1.74 -14.67 5.05
CA ILE A 6 -1.25 -14.20 3.75
C ILE A 6 -0.02 -14.97 3.26
N SER A 7 0.37 -16.04 3.95
CA SER A 7 1.58 -16.81 3.66
C SER A 7 1.60 -17.39 2.23
N ALA A 8 0.43 -17.75 1.70
CA ALA A 8 0.28 -18.23 0.32
C ALA A 8 0.72 -17.20 -0.73
N TYR A 9 0.75 -15.92 -0.38
CA TYR A 9 1.15 -14.82 -1.28
C TYR A 9 2.60 -14.37 -1.08
N ARG A 10 3.37 -15.08 -0.25
CA ARG A 10 4.79 -14.74 -0.03
C ARG A 10 5.59 -14.79 -1.30
N ASN A 11 5.53 -15.92 -2.01
CA ASN A 11 6.28 -16.13 -3.23
C ASN A 11 5.59 -15.46 -4.42
N GLY A 12 5.90 -14.18 -4.63
CA GLY A 12 5.43 -13.43 -5.78
C GLY A 12 6.20 -13.75 -7.06
N ASN A 13 5.84 -13.08 -8.14
CA ASN A 13 6.57 -13.17 -9.42
C ASN A 13 7.52 -11.97 -9.64
N LYS A 14 7.83 -11.25 -8.59
CA LYS A 14 8.87 -10.22 -8.51
C LYS A 14 9.97 -10.67 -7.56
N PRO A 15 11.18 -10.11 -7.64
CA PRO A 15 12.29 -10.50 -6.76
C PRO A 15 12.12 -10.00 -5.32
N VAL A 16 10.91 -9.64 -4.92
CA VAL A 16 10.53 -9.11 -3.61
C VAL A 16 9.33 -9.89 -3.11
N ASP A 17 9.44 -10.47 -1.92
CA ASP A 17 8.36 -11.23 -1.28
C ASP A 17 7.08 -10.39 -1.17
N PHE A 18 5.93 -11.06 -1.25
CA PHE A 18 4.60 -10.46 -1.13
C PHE A 18 4.27 -9.40 -2.20
N VAL A 19 4.92 -9.47 -3.36
CA VAL A 19 4.63 -8.61 -4.51
C VAL A 19 4.33 -9.45 -5.74
N HIS A 20 3.15 -9.24 -6.32
CA HIS A 20 2.68 -9.94 -7.51
C HIS A 20 2.31 -8.94 -8.61
N GLN A 21 2.84 -9.11 -9.80
CA GLN A 21 2.49 -8.30 -10.96
C GLN A 21 1.83 -9.17 -12.04
N PHE A 22 0.72 -8.70 -12.55
CA PHE A 22 0.00 -9.30 -13.66
C PHE A 22 0.07 -8.37 -14.86
N ASP A 23 0.54 -8.86 -15.99
CA ASP A 23 0.63 -8.12 -17.24
C ASP A 23 -0.47 -8.59 -18.20
N SER A 24 -1.15 -7.65 -18.83
CA SER A 24 -2.19 -7.95 -19.81
C SER A 24 -1.62 -8.30 -21.20
N GLY A 25 -0.34 -8.09 -21.43
CA GLY A 25 0.28 -8.17 -22.76
C GLY A 25 -0.10 -7.04 -23.72
N ARG A 26 -0.83 -6.01 -23.24
CA ARG A 26 -1.32 -4.88 -24.04
C ARG A 26 -0.82 -3.57 -23.45
N PRO A 27 -0.40 -2.59 -24.26
CA PRO A 27 0.04 -1.29 -23.74
C PRO A 27 -1.01 -0.62 -22.84
N GLY A 28 -0.57 -0.06 -21.72
CA GLY A 28 -1.42 0.61 -20.76
C GLY A 28 -0.66 1.02 -19.51
N PRO A 29 -1.34 1.58 -18.50
CA PRO A 29 -0.72 2.05 -17.29
C PRO A 29 -0.27 0.90 -16.38
N ASN A 30 0.75 1.17 -15.57
CA ASN A 30 1.13 0.35 -14.44
C ASN A 30 0.34 0.79 -13.20
N VAL A 31 -0.52 -0.07 -12.70
CA VAL A 31 -1.33 0.19 -11.51
C VAL A 31 -0.75 -0.62 -10.35
N LEU A 32 -0.49 0.04 -9.23
CA LEU A 32 -0.11 -0.60 -7.97
C LEU A 32 -1.25 -0.43 -6.95
N ILE A 33 -1.76 -1.55 -6.45
CA ILE A 33 -2.62 -1.58 -5.25
C ILE A 33 -1.79 -2.14 -4.11
N ASN A 34 -1.55 -1.30 -3.12
CA ASN A 34 -0.76 -1.62 -1.94
C ASN A 34 -1.65 -1.74 -0.72
N ALA A 35 -1.28 -2.59 0.22
CA ALA A 35 -1.92 -2.73 1.51
C ALA A 35 -0.87 -2.97 2.61
N LEU A 36 -1.30 -2.86 3.86
CA LEU A 36 -0.45 -3.08 5.02
C LEU A 36 0.74 -2.10 5.09
N THR A 37 0.56 -0.86 4.65
CA THR A 37 1.49 0.23 4.98
C THR A 37 1.67 0.33 6.50
N HIS A 38 0.60 0.03 7.24
CA HIS A 38 0.65 -0.21 8.69
C HIS A 38 0.12 -1.61 9.01
N GLY A 39 0.83 -2.35 9.87
CA GLY A 39 0.53 -3.74 10.16
C GLY A 39 -0.84 -3.99 10.80
N ASN A 40 -1.38 -3.01 11.52
CA ASN A 40 -2.70 -3.11 12.15
C ASN A 40 -3.88 -2.81 11.20
N GLU A 41 -3.63 -2.43 9.96
CA GLU A 41 -4.67 -2.06 8.99
C GLU A 41 -5.15 -3.30 8.20
N VAL A 42 -5.67 -4.29 8.92
CA VAL A 42 -5.99 -5.64 8.40
C VAL A 42 -7.00 -5.65 7.24
N CYS A 43 -7.83 -4.62 7.12
CA CYS A 43 -8.81 -4.52 6.02
C CYS A 43 -8.15 -4.53 4.64
N GLY A 44 -6.95 -3.95 4.52
CA GLY A 44 -6.18 -3.96 3.28
C GLY A 44 -5.74 -5.37 2.88
N ALA A 45 -5.35 -6.21 3.85
CA ALA A 45 -5.03 -7.62 3.58
C ALA A 45 -6.24 -8.38 3.04
N HIS A 46 -7.41 -8.23 3.67
CA HIS A 46 -8.66 -8.83 3.18
C HIS A 46 -9.01 -8.36 1.76
N ALA A 47 -8.85 -7.07 1.47
CA ALA A 47 -9.12 -6.53 0.15
C ALA A 47 -8.20 -7.14 -0.92
N LEU A 48 -6.88 -7.21 -0.67
CA LEU A 48 -5.95 -7.82 -1.63
C LEU A 48 -6.23 -9.31 -1.82
N VAL A 49 -6.46 -10.07 -0.74
CA VAL A 49 -6.81 -11.50 -0.85
C VAL A 49 -8.07 -11.67 -1.70
N THR A 50 -9.09 -10.84 -1.49
CA THR A 50 -10.30 -10.86 -2.34
C THR A 50 -9.98 -10.63 -3.82
N LEU A 51 -9.06 -9.72 -4.14
CA LEU A 51 -8.63 -9.49 -5.53
C LEU A 51 -7.90 -10.72 -6.11
N PHE A 52 -7.07 -11.40 -5.33
CA PHE A 52 -6.40 -12.63 -5.75
C PHE A 52 -7.40 -13.77 -6.00
N GLU A 53 -8.29 -14.03 -5.04
CA GLU A 53 -9.28 -15.10 -5.09
C GLU A 53 -10.27 -14.92 -6.26
N ASN A 54 -10.67 -13.69 -6.53
CA ASN A 54 -11.51 -13.37 -7.68
C ASN A 54 -10.74 -13.27 -9.01
N ASN A 55 -9.46 -13.62 -8.99
CA ASN A 55 -8.61 -13.63 -10.18
C ASN A 55 -8.66 -12.32 -10.98
N ILE A 56 -8.68 -11.17 -10.27
CA ILE A 56 -8.71 -9.86 -10.92
C ILE A 56 -7.42 -9.65 -11.72
N ARG A 57 -7.57 -9.29 -12.99
CA ARG A 57 -6.46 -9.10 -13.93
C ARG A 57 -6.66 -7.83 -14.75
N PRO A 58 -5.56 -7.16 -15.16
CA PRO A 58 -5.65 -5.97 -15.99
C PRO A 58 -6.11 -6.33 -17.43
N THR A 59 -6.94 -5.50 -18.01
CA THR A 59 -7.33 -5.62 -19.44
C THR A 59 -6.35 -4.91 -20.37
N LYS A 60 -5.51 -4.00 -19.83
CA LYS A 60 -4.39 -3.31 -20.49
C LYS A 60 -3.39 -2.87 -19.43
N GLY A 61 -2.12 -2.74 -19.81
CA GLY A 61 -1.03 -2.41 -18.88
C GLY A 61 -0.80 -3.52 -17.86
N SER A 62 -0.38 -3.17 -16.67
CA SER A 62 -0.11 -4.12 -15.58
C SER A 62 -0.81 -3.74 -14.28
N LEU A 63 -1.12 -4.76 -13.47
CA LEU A 63 -1.61 -4.64 -12.11
C LEU A 63 -0.61 -5.28 -11.16
N THR A 64 -0.12 -4.52 -10.20
CA THR A 64 0.72 -5.02 -9.11
C THR A 64 -0.09 -4.99 -7.81
N LEU A 65 -0.09 -6.11 -7.09
CA LEU A 65 -0.65 -6.25 -5.75
C LEU A 65 0.51 -6.43 -4.77
N SER A 66 0.57 -5.62 -3.72
CA SER A 66 1.68 -5.59 -2.77
C SER A 66 1.18 -5.52 -1.33
N PHE A 67 1.71 -6.41 -0.48
CA PHE A 67 1.63 -6.28 0.97
C PHE A 67 2.93 -5.63 1.45
N ALA A 68 2.83 -4.42 2.01
CA ALA A 68 4.02 -3.63 2.33
C ALA A 68 4.72 -4.08 3.62
N ASN A 69 4.21 -3.72 4.77
CA ASN A 69 4.83 -3.95 6.08
C ASN A 69 4.36 -5.26 6.72
N VAL A 70 4.74 -6.38 6.08
CA VAL A 70 4.31 -7.72 6.50
C VAL A 70 4.85 -8.09 7.88
N ASP A 71 6.07 -7.65 8.22
CA ASP A 71 6.64 -7.92 9.53
C ASP A 71 5.79 -7.31 10.65
N ALA A 72 5.36 -6.05 10.50
CA ALA A 72 4.45 -5.42 11.44
C ALA A 72 3.08 -6.13 11.49
N TYR A 73 2.56 -6.56 10.33
CA TYR A 73 1.30 -7.31 10.27
C TYR A 73 1.36 -8.62 11.08
N HIS A 74 2.48 -9.32 11.05
CA HIS A 74 2.67 -10.55 11.80
C HIS A 74 2.75 -10.35 13.33
N THR A 75 2.92 -9.12 13.81
CA THR A 75 2.89 -8.79 15.24
C THR A 75 1.51 -8.39 15.75
N PHE A 76 0.46 -8.55 14.93
CA PHE A 76 -0.88 -8.11 15.30
C PHE A 76 -1.34 -8.72 16.62
N ASP A 77 -1.73 -7.87 17.57
CA ASP A 77 -2.36 -8.25 18.81
C ASP A 77 -3.77 -7.65 18.87
N ALA A 78 -4.78 -8.51 19.00
CA ALA A 78 -6.18 -8.09 19.10
C ALA A 78 -6.47 -7.27 20.38
N ASN A 79 -5.66 -7.43 21.43
CA ASN A 79 -5.80 -6.68 22.68
C ASN A 79 -5.15 -5.30 22.61
N ASP A 80 -4.13 -5.12 21.75
CA ASP A 80 -3.50 -3.83 21.46
C ASP A 80 -3.17 -3.73 19.96
N PRO A 81 -4.18 -3.51 19.11
CA PRO A 81 -3.94 -3.41 17.66
C PRO A 81 -3.01 -2.28 17.27
N THR A 82 -2.89 -1.24 18.11
CA THR A 82 -2.05 -0.08 17.82
C THR A 82 -0.57 -0.42 17.91
N ALA A 83 -0.19 -1.37 18.75
CA ALA A 83 1.20 -1.81 18.91
C ALA A 83 1.78 -2.41 17.62
N SER A 84 0.93 -3.03 16.78
CA SER A 84 1.35 -3.63 15.50
C SER A 84 1.32 -2.68 14.31
N ARG A 85 1.19 -1.37 14.55
CA ARG A 85 1.19 -0.38 13.48
C ARG A 85 2.51 -0.38 12.69
N PHE A 86 3.64 -0.50 13.37
CA PHE A 86 4.99 -0.65 12.80
C PHE A 86 5.90 -1.34 13.82
N ILE A 87 7.08 -1.80 13.36
CA ILE A 87 8.11 -2.40 14.22
C ILE A 87 8.98 -1.31 14.83
N ASP A 88 9.65 -0.52 13.99
CA ASP A 88 10.64 0.47 14.41
C ASP A 88 10.14 1.91 14.18
N GLU A 89 9.50 2.17 13.04
CA GLU A 89 9.07 3.52 12.65
C GLU A 89 7.93 3.52 11.64
N ASP A 90 7.17 4.61 11.58
CA ASP A 90 6.02 4.74 10.66
C ASP A 90 6.48 4.64 9.19
N PHE A 91 6.09 3.54 8.54
CA PHE A 91 6.41 3.24 7.15
C PHE A 91 6.02 4.37 6.18
N ASN A 92 4.92 5.05 6.47
CA ASN A 92 4.42 6.15 5.66
C ASN A 92 5.10 7.51 5.99
N ARG A 93 6.34 7.48 6.53
CA ARG A 93 7.20 8.65 6.76
C ARG A 93 8.59 8.50 6.13
N LEU A 94 8.79 7.46 5.32
CA LEU A 94 10.11 7.08 4.81
C LEU A 94 10.36 7.49 3.35
N TRP A 95 9.34 7.92 2.64
CA TRP A 95 9.30 8.01 1.18
C TRP A 95 9.95 9.27 0.59
N SER A 96 11.10 9.66 1.13
CA SER A 96 11.98 10.65 0.48
C SER A 96 13.33 10.04 0.14
N ASP A 97 13.94 10.49 -0.95
CA ASP A 97 15.27 10.05 -1.35
C ASP A 97 16.29 10.23 -0.21
N LYS A 98 16.22 11.35 0.52
CA LYS A 98 17.07 11.62 1.67
C LYS A 98 16.99 10.54 2.76
N ILE A 99 15.81 9.95 3.00
CA ILE A 99 15.61 8.90 3.98
C ILE A 99 15.97 7.54 3.38
N LEU A 100 15.45 7.24 2.19
CA LEU A 100 15.68 5.97 1.51
C LEU A 100 17.16 5.71 1.22
N ASP A 101 17.95 6.75 0.90
CA ASP A 101 19.38 6.65 0.61
C ASP A 101 20.26 6.87 1.86
N SER A 102 19.65 7.10 3.03
CA SER A 102 20.39 7.31 4.28
C SER A 102 21.06 6.03 4.79
N PRO A 103 22.10 6.12 5.64
CA PRO A 103 22.72 4.94 6.27
C PRO A 103 21.87 4.36 7.41
N ARG A 104 20.71 4.93 7.72
CA ARG A 104 19.80 4.44 8.77
C ARG A 104 19.35 3.01 8.48
N LYS A 105 19.00 2.30 9.55
CA LYS A 105 18.48 0.93 9.48
C LYS A 105 17.22 0.84 10.34
N SER A 106 16.18 0.27 9.77
CA SER A 106 14.97 -0.18 10.46
C SER A 106 14.31 -1.25 9.61
N SER A 107 13.40 -2.03 10.16
CA SER A 107 12.60 -3.02 9.44
C SER A 107 11.86 -2.33 8.29
N GLU A 108 11.15 -1.25 8.60
CA GLU A 108 10.37 -0.50 7.62
C GLU A 108 11.24 0.11 6.52
N LEU A 109 12.40 0.68 6.88
CA LEU A 109 13.29 1.28 5.89
C LEU A 109 13.92 0.24 4.97
N THR A 110 14.24 -0.94 5.50
CA THR A 110 14.71 -2.07 4.69
C THR A 110 13.64 -2.46 3.68
N ARG A 111 12.42 -2.66 4.16
CA ARG A 111 11.29 -3.02 3.31
C ARG A 111 10.92 -1.94 2.30
N ALA A 112 10.94 -0.67 2.68
CA ALA A 112 10.69 0.45 1.77
C ALA A 112 11.71 0.49 0.61
N ARG A 113 12.98 0.21 0.89
CA ARG A 113 14.03 0.11 -0.13
C ARG A 113 13.79 -1.04 -1.11
N GLU A 114 13.34 -2.19 -0.62
CA GLU A 114 13.02 -3.36 -1.46
C GLU A 114 11.92 -3.03 -2.48
N ILE A 115 10.85 -2.36 -2.04
CA ILE A 115 9.70 -2.05 -2.90
C ILE A 115 9.80 -0.69 -3.61
N ARG A 116 10.83 0.13 -3.33
CA ARG A 116 11.01 1.48 -3.90
C ARG A 116 10.87 1.49 -5.43
N GLY A 117 11.54 0.56 -6.11
CA GLY A 117 11.50 0.47 -7.57
C GLY A 117 10.10 0.15 -8.12
N ILE A 118 9.35 -0.65 -7.38
CA ILE A 118 7.97 -1.02 -7.72
C ILE A 118 7.05 0.19 -7.58
N VAL A 119 7.16 0.91 -6.46
CA VAL A 119 6.40 2.15 -6.22
C VAL A 119 6.74 3.21 -7.27
N ALA A 120 8.02 3.41 -7.56
CA ALA A 120 8.48 4.40 -8.54
C ALA A 120 8.03 4.10 -9.98
N SER A 121 7.80 2.82 -10.32
CA SER A 121 7.34 2.42 -11.66
C SER A 121 5.83 2.54 -11.87
N ALA A 122 5.05 2.83 -10.82
CA ALA A 122 3.61 2.90 -10.89
C ALA A 122 3.13 4.22 -11.52
N ASP A 123 2.27 4.13 -12.54
CA ASP A 123 1.53 5.28 -13.05
C ASP A 123 0.41 5.71 -12.10
N TYR A 124 -0.19 4.74 -11.43
CA TYR A 124 -1.25 4.92 -10.43
C TYR A 124 -0.96 4.03 -9.22
N LEU A 125 -1.00 4.64 -8.05
CA LEU A 125 -0.89 3.97 -6.75
C LEU A 125 -2.18 4.17 -5.97
N LEU A 126 -2.76 3.06 -5.49
CA LEU A 126 -3.82 3.03 -4.49
C LEU A 126 -3.28 2.34 -3.25
N ASP A 127 -3.15 3.07 -2.15
CA ASP A 127 -2.71 2.54 -0.86
C ASP A 127 -3.91 2.37 0.06
N LEU A 128 -4.16 1.13 0.49
CA LEU A 128 -5.34 0.75 1.26
C LEU A 128 -5.04 0.89 2.75
N HIS A 129 -5.77 1.80 3.39
CA HIS A 129 -5.66 2.09 4.81
C HIS A 129 -6.98 1.86 5.56
N SER A 130 -6.91 1.81 6.88
CA SER A 130 -8.06 2.02 7.76
C SER A 130 -7.85 3.23 8.65
N MET A 131 -8.95 3.82 9.12
CA MET A 131 -8.89 4.93 10.06
C MET A 131 -8.80 4.41 11.50
N GLN A 132 -8.03 5.09 12.34
CA GLN A 132 -7.92 4.75 13.77
C GLN A 132 -9.22 4.99 14.54
N LEU A 133 -10.02 5.94 14.08
CA LEU A 133 -11.33 6.27 14.64
C LEU A 133 -12.43 5.95 13.64
N PRO A 134 -13.64 5.60 14.10
CA PRO A 134 -14.78 5.41 13.22
C PRO A 134 -14.99 6.62 12.31
N SER A 135 -15.01 6.39 11.02
CA SER A 135 -15.23 7.43 10.01
C SER A 135 -15.93 6.81 8.80
N PRO A 136 -16.65 7.61 8.00
CA PRO A 136 -17.05 7.17 6.67
C PRO A 136 -15.84 6.76 5.83
N ALA A 137 -16.04 5.82 4.92
CA ALA A 137 -15.01 5.50 3.93
C ALA A 137 -14.69 6.76 3.11
N LEU A 138 -13.39 7.00 2.88
CA LEU A 138 -12.94 8.17 2.15
C LEU A 138 -11.72 7.86 1.29
N MET A 139 -11.50 8.64 0.25
CA MET A 139 -10.30 8.62 -0.56
C MET A 139 -9.49 9.89 -0.29
N LEU A 140 -8.26 9.69 0.19
CA LEU A 140 -7.28 10.78 0.28
C LEU A 140 -6.53 10.85 -1.04
N CYS A 141 -6.66 11.95 -1.77
CA CYS A 141 -5.81 12.25 -2.92
C CYS A 141 -4.90 13.42 -2.58
N GLY A 142 -3.70 13.44 -3.13
CA GLY A 142 -2.85 14.61 -3.02
C GLY A 142 -3.47 15.82 -3.73
N THR A 143 -2.86 16.98 -3.56
CA THR A 143 -3.30 18.23 -4.22
C THR A 143 -2.99 18.25 -5.71
N ALA A 144 -2.19 17.30 -6.22
CA ALA A 144 -1.86 17.21 -7.65
C ALA A 144 -3.09 16.88 -8.50
N PRO A 145 -3.27 17.54 -9.66
CA PRO A 145 -4.42 17.32 -10.54
C PRO A 145 -4.58 15.85 -10.99
N LYS A 146 -3.49 15.08 -11.11
CA LYS A 146 -3.52 13.66 -11.48
C LYS A 146 -4.22 12.83 -10.41
N GLY A 147 -3.86 12.99 -9.14
CA GLY A 147 -4.47 12.27 -8.01
C GLY A 147 -5.96 12.59 -7.89
N ARG A 148 -6.32 13.86 -7.97
CA ARG A 148 -7.72 14.29 -7.94
C ARG A 148 -8.54 13.68 -9.08
N ARG A 149 -8.01 13.69 -10.31
CA ARG A 149 -8.71 13.06 -11.45
C ARG A 149 -8.92 11.57 -11.24
N LEU A 150 -7.91 10.86 -10.72
CA LEU A 150 -8.03 9.44 -10.41
C LEU A 150 -9.12 9.19 -9.37
N ALA A 151 -9.09 9.92 -8.25
CA ALA A 151 -10.06 9.77 -7.18
C ALA A 151 -11.51 9.98 -7.68
N LEU A 152 -11.74 11.01 -8.47
CA LEU A 152 -13.04 11.28 -9.07
C LEU A 152 -13.46 10.23 -10.11
N ALA A 153 -12.51 9.68 -10.87
CA ALA A 153 -12.79 8.66 -11.88
C ALA A 153 -13.14 7.29 -11.25
N VAL A 154 -12.56 6.97 -10.09
CA VAL A 154 -12.92 5.76 -9.33
C VAL A 154 -14.35 5.85 -8.82
N GLY A 155 -14.81 7.04 -8.42
CA GLY A 155 -16.21 7.32 -8.07
C GLY A 155 -16.66 6.76 -6.71
N VAL A 156 -15.83 5.97 -6.04
CA VAL A 156 -16.10 5.40 -4.71
C VAL A 156 -14.80 5.43 -3.89
N PRO A 157 -14.88 5.66 -2.58
CA PRO A 157 -16.04 6.09 -1.80
C PRO A 157 -16.50 7.52 -2.16
N GLU A 158 -17.69 7.92 -1.69
CA GLU A 158 -18.29 9.24 -1.97
C GLU A 158 -17.42 10.40 -1.51
N HIS A 159 -16.74 10.23 -0.38
CA HIS A 159 -15.91 11.29 0.20
C HIS A 159 -14.50 11.27 -0.42
N VAL A 160 -14.17 12.34 -1.14
CA VAL A 160 -12.82 12.58 -1.68
C VAL A 160 -12.23 13.81 -1.01
N VAL A 161 -11.09 13.63 -0.34
CA VAL A 161 -10.39 14.69 0.39
C VAL A 161 -9.04 14.96 -0.27
N ALA A 162 -8.82 16.19 -0.70
CA ALA A 162 -7.52 16.64 -1.18
C ALA A 162 -6.68 17.08 0.02
N ASP A 163 -5.70 16.25 0.38
CA ASP A 163 -4.81 16.49 1.52
C ASP A 163 -3.39 16.79 1.03
N PRO A 164 -2.81 17.96 1.37
CA PRO A 164 -1.43 18.29 0.99
C PRO A 164 -0.39 17.38 1.67
N GLY A 165 -0.82 16.52 2.59
CA GLY A 165 0.07 15.71 3.39
C GLY A 165 0.71 16.49 4.54
N HIS A 166 1.61 15.83 5.24
CA HIS A 166 2.42 16.50 6.28
C HIS A 166 3.60 17.21 5.63
N ALA A 167 3.71 18.53 5.84
CA ALA A 167 4.72 19.39 5.22
C ALA A 167 6.19 18.92 5.41
N ALA A 168 6.46 18.12 6.44
CA ALA A 168 7.82 17.67 6.78
C ALA A 168 8.11 16.19 6.45
N ARG A 169 7.14 15.39 5.99
CA ARG A 169 7.33 13.94 5.85
C ARG A 169 6.53 13.37 4.68
N PRO A 170 7.21 13.01 3.58
CA PRO A 170 6.55 12.46 2.40
C PRO A 170 5.94 11.08 2.69
N ARG A 171 4.76 10.87 2.16
CA ARG A 171 4.05 9.59 2.11
C ARG A 171 4.44 8.81 0.85
N MET A 172 4.12 7.53 0.83
CA MET A 172 4.18 6.68 -0.35
C MET A 172 3.36 7.25 -1.51
#